data_c654cc75d4b9b14ee4c2e571ba23210e
#
_entry.id   c654cc75d4b9b14ee4c2e571ba23210e
#
_cell.length_a   1.000
_cell.length_b   1.000
_cell.length_c   1.000
_cell.angle_alpha   90.00
_cell.angle_beta   90.00
_cell.angle_gamma   90.00
#
_symmetry.space_group_name_H-M   'P 1'
#
loop_
_entity.id
_entity.type
_entity.pdbx_description
1 polymer ?
#
loop_
_entity_poly.entity_id
_entity_poly.type
_entity_poly.pdbx_seq_one_letter_code
_entity_poly.pdbx_strand_id
1 'polypeptide(L)'
;LIDEPEMHLHPPLLGSFVRSLSSLLRRVNGVAILATHSPIVLQEVPKECVYKLNRFGEFINVERPTNETFGEEIGILTSEVFGLELTESGFHKLLNEAVNKGYSYEQIIDEFDDKLSRGASSVLRILLAKRRRENQ
;
A
#
# COMPACT_ATOMS: atom_id res chain seq x y z
N LEU A 1 -14.49 13.01 13.79
CA LEU A 1 -13.22 12.91 13.10
C LEU A 1 -12.26 12.08 13.94
N ILE A 2 -11.62 11.09 13.32
CA ILE A 2 -10.64 10.19 13.94
C ILE A 2 -9.40 10.22 13.05
N ASP A 3 -8.24 10.48 13.63
CA ASP A 3 -6.97 10.58 12.92
C ASP A 3 -6.05 9.46 13.37
N GLU A 4 -5.52 8.70 12.41
CA GLU A 4 -4.59 7.58 12.56
C GLU A 4 -4.90 6.64 13.75
N PRO A 5 -6.06 5.97 13.78
CA PRO A 5 -6.42 5.07 14.87
C PRO A 5 -5.43 3.90 15.03
N GLU A 6 -4.71 3.54 13.97
CA GLU A 6 -3.64 2.53 13.95
C GLU A 6 -2.46 2.86 14.86
N MET A 7 -2.21 4.12 15.16
CA MET A 7 -1.11 4.54 16.05
C MET A 7 -1.20 3.96 17.45
N HIS A 8 -2.40 3.59 17.87
CA HIS A 8 -2.68 3.13 19.26
C HIS A 8 -3.32 1.75 19.33
N LEU A 9 -3.64 1.13 18.17
CA LEU A 9 -4.34 -0.14 18.10
C LEU A 9 -3.53 -1.20 17.37
N HIS A 10 -3.39 -2.35 18.00
CA HIS A 10 -2.82 -3.53 17.35
C HIS A 10 -3.70 -3.97 16.17
N PRO A 11 -3.13 -4.46 15.04
CA PRO A 11 -3.88 -4.78 13.82
C PRO A 11 -5.20 -5.54 14.01
N PRO A 12 -5.30 -6.64 14.75
CA PRO A 12 -6.57 -7.32 15.00
C PRO A 12 -7.61 -6.48 15.75
N LEU A 13 -7.14 -5.58 16.64
CA LEU A 13 -8.03 -4.67 17.37
C LEU A 13 -8.52 -3.53 16.48
N LEU A 14 -7.72 -3.10 15.53
CA LEU A 14 -8.07 -2.05 14.57
C LEU A 14 -9.28 -2.45 13.71
N GLY A 15 -9.27 -3.66 13.12
CA GLY A 15 -10.42 -4.18 12.38
C GLY A 15 -11.68 -4.31 13.26
N SER A 16 -11.52 -4.78 14.52
CA SER A 16 -12.62 -4.86 15.48
C SER A 16 -13.16 -3.48 15.84
N PHE A 17 -12.30 -2.49 15.99
CA PHE A 17 -12.68 -1.09 16.23
C PHE A 17 -13.53 -0.53 15.08
N VAL A 18 -13.09 -0.69 13.83
CA VAL A 18 -13.80 -0.19 12.66
C VAL A 18 -15.20 -0.82 12.55
N ARG A 19 -15.31 -2.14 12.76
CA ARG A 19 -16.60 -2.85 12.78
C ARG A 19 -17.53 -2.35 13.90
N SER A 20 -16.99 -2.18 15.10
CA SER A 20 -17.75 -1.70 16.26
C SER A 20 -18.24 -0.26 16.06
N LEU A 21 -17.35 0.60 15.52
CA LEU A 21 -17.69 1.99 15.16
C LEU A 21 -18.80 2.01 14.10
N SER A 22 -18.69 1.24 13.04
CA SER A 22 -19.70 1.13 11.99
C SER A 22 -21.06 0.68 12.54
N SER A 23 -21.06 -0.29 13.48
CA SER A 23 -22.28 -0.75 14.15
C SER A 23 -22.91 0.35 15.02
N LEU A 24 -22.10 1.07 15.77
CA LEU A 24 -22.56 2.20 16.60
C LEU A 24 -23.19 3.30 15.73
N LEU A 25 -22.48 3.73 14.68
CA LEU A 25 -22.93 4.78 13.78
C LEU A 25 -24.30 4.45 13.15
N ARG A 26 -24.49 3.20 12.72
CA ARG A 26 -25.82 2.76 12.22
C ARG A 26 -26.92 2.89 13.24
N ARG A 27 -26.66 2.58 14.51
CA ARG A 27 -27.64 2.66 15.59
C ARG A 27 -28.06 4.09 15.94
N VAL A 28 -27.13 5.03 15.83
CA VAL A 28 -27.36 6.45 16.19
C VAL A 28 -27.55 7.34 14.97
N ASN A 29 -27.65 6.75 13.76
CA ASN A 29 -27.71 7.48 12.49
C ASN A 29 -26.57 8.52 12.38
N GLY A 30 -25.36 8.13 12.80
CA GLY A 30 -24.18 8.98 12.86
C GLY A 30 -23.26 8.80 11.65
N VAL A 31 -22.30 9.72 11.52
CA VAL A 31 -21.24 9.69 10.49
C VAL A 31 -19.89 9.84 11.18
N ALA A 32 -18.89 9.12 10.69
CA ALA A 32 -17.48 9.31 11.07
C ALA A 32 -16.61 9.53 9.82
N ILE A 33 -15.58 10.33 9.98
CA ILE A 33 -14.49 10.49 9.01
C ILE A 33 -13.23 10.01 9.70
N LEU A 34 -12.54 9.06 9.07
CA LEU A 34 -11.26 8.53 9.52
C LEU A 34 -10.17 8.92 8.52
N ALA A 35 -9.09 9.51 9.02
CA ALA A 35 -7.84 9.60 8.27
C ALA A 35 -6.92 8.46 8.72
N THR A 36 -6.32 7.73 7.79
CA THR A 36 -5.55 6.52 8.09
C THR A 36 -4.55 6.20 6.99
N HIS A 37 -3.42 5.60 7.36
CA HIS A 37 -2.46 4.96 6.47
C HIS A 37 -2.53 3.42 6.53
N SER A 38 -3.55 2.86 7.20
CA SER A 38 -3.66 1.42 7.40
C SER A 38 -4.53 0.73 6.35
N PRO A 39 -3.98 -0.22 5.58
CA PRO A 39 -4.78 -1.05 4.68
C PRO A 39 -5.80 -1.92 5.43
N ILE A 40 -5.59 -2.17 6.73
CA ILE A 40 -6.53 -2.92 7.57
C ILE A 40 -7.85 -2.15 7.76
N VAL A 41 -7.80 -0.82 7.87
CA VAL A 41 -9.01 0.01 7.92
C VAL A 41 -9.75 -0.07 6.59
N LEU A 42 -9.03 0.00 5.48
CA LEU A 42 -9.61 -0.10 4.14
C LEU A 42 -10.31 -1.44 3.90
N GLN A 43 -9.71 -2.53 4.40
CA GLN A 43 -10.27 -3.89 4.30
C GLN A 43 -11.62 -4.05 5.00
N GLU A 44 -11.97 -3.17 5.94
CA GLU A 44 -13.22 -3.21 6.70
C GLU A 44 -14.33 -2.33 6.12
N VAL A 45 -14.06 -1.58 5.06
CA VAL A 45 -15.03 -0.64 4.47
C VAL A 45 -15.08 -0.78 2.94
N PRO A 46 -16.28 -0.61 2.30
CA PRO A 46 -16.38 -0.65 0.85
C PRO A 46 -15.74 0.60 0.20
N LYS A 47 -15.28 0.46 -1.04
CA LYS A 47 -14.57 1.51 -1.77
C LYS A 47 -15.35 2.83 -1.89
N GLU A 48 -16.69 2.77 -1.90
CA GLU A 48 -17.54 3.95 -1.91
C GLU A 48 -17.38 4.82 -0.65
N CYS A 49 -16.86 4.25 0.43
CA CYS A 49 -16.56 4.95 1.68
C CYS A 49 -15.12 5.45 1.76
N VAL A 50 -14.29 5.17 0.75
CA VAL A 50 -12.85 5.49 0.74
C VAL A 50 -12.55 6.62 -0.24
N TYR A 51 -11.68 7.55 0.18
CA TYR A 51 -11.03 8.53 -0.68
C TYR A 51 -9.52 8.43 -0.52
N LYS A 52 -8.80 8.34 -1.62
CA LYS A 52 -7.35 8.48 -1.68
C LYS A 52 -7.01 9.95 -1.84
N LEU A 53 -6.09 10.43 -1.02
CA LEU A 53 -5.56 11.78 -1.07
C LEU A 53 -4.10 11.70 -1.52
N ASN A 54 -3.82 12.07 -2.77
CA ASN A 54 -2.47 12.11 -3.32
C ASN A 54 -2.00 13.56 -3.40
N ARG A 55 -0.89 13.89 -2.73
CA ARG A 55 -0.32 15.23 -2.74
C ARG A 55 0.86 15.32 -3.71
N PHE A 56 0.78 16.26 -4.64
CA PHE A 56 1.85 16.60 -5.59
C PHE A 56 2.23 18.08 -5.42
N GLY A 57 3.25 18.35 -4.61
CA GLY A 57 3.64 19.71 -4.27
C GLY A 57 2.52 20.45 -3.52
N GLU A 58 1.94 21.47 -4.14
CA GLU A 58 0.82 22.25 -3.57
C GLU A 58 -0.56 21.69 -3.97
N PHE A 59 -0.63 20.75 -4.89
CA PHE A 59 -1.89 20.19 -5.36
C PHE A 59 -2.24 18.90 -4.60
N ILE A 60 -3.52 18.74 -4.28
CA ILE A 60 -4.08 17.53 -3.71
C ILE A 60 -5.04 16.95 -4.73
N ASN A 61 -4.78 15.73 -5.17
CA ASN A 61 -5.71 14.93 -5.96
C ASN A 61 -6.53 14.05 -5.04
N VAL A 62 -7.85 14.01 -5.26
CA VAL A 62 -8.80 13.20 -4.48
C VAL A 62 -9.47 12.23 -5.44
N GLU A 63 -9.30 10.94 -5.21
CA GLU A 63 -9.86 9.91 -6.07
C GLU A 63 -10.42 8.73 -5.26
N ARG A 64 -11.25 7.90 -5.89
CA ARG A 64 -11.72 6.64 -5.32
C ARG A 64 -10.73 5.51 -5.66
N PRO A 65 -10.62 4.47 -4.81
CA PRO A 65 -9.94 3.24 -5.21
C PRO A 65 -10.59 2.63 -6.47
N THR A 66 -9.77 2.05 -7.33
CA THR A 66 -10.25 1.39 -8.56
C THR A 66 -10.95 0.08 -8.22
N ASN A 67 -10.32 -0.72 -7.38
CA ASN A 67 -10.82 -2.02 -6.94
C ASN A 67 -11.67 -1.89 -5.66
N GLU A 68 -12.47 -2.94 -5.38
CA GLU A 68 -13.18 -3.06 -4.11
C GLU A 68 -12.17 -3.15 -2.97
N THR A 69 -12.47 -2.48 -1.84
CA THR A 69 -11.59 -2.49 -0.67
C THR A 69 -12.06 -3.45 0.42
N PHE A 70 -13.37 -3.67 0.51
CA PHE A 70 -13.93 -4.55 1.54
C PHE A 70 -13.52 -6.00 1.32
N GLY A 71 -12.77 -6.57 2.27
CA GLY A 71 -12.30 -7.94 2.22
C GLY A 71 -11.13 -8.20 1.27
N GLU A 72 -10.57 -7.17 0.64
CA GLU A 72 -9.43 -7.31 -0.28
C GLU A 72 -8.14 -7.65 0.46
N GLU A 73 -7.19 -8.28 -0.22
CA GLU A 73 -5.89 -8.64 0.33
C GLU A 73 -5.07 -7.40 0.69
N ILE A 74 -4.44 -7.40 1.88
CA ILE A 74 -3.65 -6.26 2.40
C ILE A 74 -2.55 -5.85 1.42
N GLY A 75 -1.89 -6.80 0.76
CA GLY A 75 -0.84 -6.52 -0.23
C GLY A 75 -1.38 -5.75 -1.44
N ILE A 76 -2.56 -6.10 -1.93
CA ILE A 76 -3.24 -5.41 -3.04
C ILE A 76 -3.64 -4.01 -2.61
N LEU A 77 -4.29 -3.85 -1.44
CA LEU A 77 -4.68 -2.55 -0.90
C LEU A 77 -3.47 -1.64 -0.69
N THR A 78 -2.38 -2.18 -0.14
CA THR A 78 -1.15 -1.42 0.07
C THR A 78 -0.57 -0.93 -1.26
N SER A 79 -0.55 -1.78 -2.27
CA SER A 79 -0.05 -1.42 -3.61
C SER A 79 -0.94 -0.40 -4.31
N GLU A 80 -2.26 -0.54 -4.23
CA GLU A 80 -3.20 0.34 -4.92
C GLU A 80 -3.30 1.73 -4.27
N VAL A 81 -3.33 1.78 -2.94
CA VAL A 81 -3.57 3.03 -2.20
C VAL A 81 -2.26 3.75 -1.90
N PHE A 82 -1.20 3.02 -1.58
CA PHE A 82 0.10 3.56 -1.17
C PHE A 82 1.23 3.24 -2.16
N GLY A 83 0.90 2.77 -3.37
CA GLY A 83 1.84 2.20 -4.33
C GLY A 83 3.02 3.12 -4.71
N LEU A 84 2.82 4.43 -4.79
CA LEU A 84 3.90 5.38 -5.07
C LEU A 84 4.89 5.47 -3.90
N GLU A 85 4.41 5.44 -2.67
CA GLU A 85 5.26 5.50 -1.48
C GLU A 85 6.09 4.22 -1.31
N LEU A 86 5.54 3.06 -1.70
CA LEU A 86 6.25 1.79 -1.65
C LEU A 86 7.37 1.70 -2.71
N THR A 87 7.15 2.25 -3.91
CA THR A 87 8.16 2.23 -4.99
C THR A 87 9.31 3.19 -4.73
N GLU A 88 9.09 4.25 -3.97
CA GLU A 88 10.09 5.27 -3.64
C GLU A 88 10.86 4.98 -2.35
N SER A 89 10.45 4.00 -1.54
CA SER A 89 11.01 3.76 -0.21
C SER A 89 11.57 2.34 -0.02
N GLY A 90 12.52 2.21 0.91
CA GLY A 90 13.03 0.95 1.42
C GLY A 90 13.67 0.05 0.36
N PHE A 91 13.38 -1.25 0.41
CA PHE A 91 13.99 -2.26 -0.45
C PHE A 91 13.65 -2.10 -1.94
N HIS A 92 12.49 -1.52 -2.28
CA HIS A 92 12.12 -1.22 -3.66
C HIS A 92 13.11 -0.26 -4.32
N LYS A 93 13.50 0.79 -3.60
CA LYS A 93 14.50 1.75 -4.06
C LYS A 93 15.86 1.09 -4.28
N LEU A 94 16.31 0.26 -3.33
CA LEU A 94 17.57 -0.47 -3.44
C LEU A 94 17.58 -1.40 -4.66
N LEU A 95 16.51 -2.18 -4.87
CA LEU A 95 16.38 -3.04 -6.05
C LEU A 95 16.36 -2.24 -7.35
N ASN A 96 15.65 -1.12 -7.37
CA ASN A 96 15.56 -0.26 -8.55
C ASN A 96 16.91 0.38 -8.88
N GLU A 97 17.66 0.83 -7.88
CA GLU A 97 19.04 1.33 -8.05
C GLU A 97 19.97 0.25 -8.63
N ALA A 98 19.91 -0.99 -8.13
CA ALA A 98 20.72 -2.10 -8.64
C ALA A 98 20.34 -2.44 -10.10
N VAL A 99 19.07 -2.44 -10.43
CA VAL A 99 18.58 -2.62 -11.81
C VAL A 99 19.05 -1.48 -12.71
N ASN A 100 19.04 -0.23 -12.25
CA ASN A 100 19.47 0.94 -13.03
C ASN A 100 20.99 0.96 -13.26
N LYS A 101 21.80 0.39 -12.34
CA LYS A 101 23.26 0.17 -12.53
C LYS A 101 23.57 -0.84 -13.65
N GLY A 102 22.60 -1.55 -14.15
CA GLY A 102 22.78 -2.50 -15.23
C GLY A 102 23.01 -3.94 -14.79
N TYR A 103 22.90 -4.25 -13.53
CA TYR A 103 23.14 -5.59 -13.00
C TYR A 103 22.12 -6.61 -13.52
N SER A 104 22.59 -7.86 -13.70
CA SER A 104 21.75 -9.01 -14.01
C SER A 104 21.01 -9.49 -12.75
N TYR A 105 20.04 -10.39 -12.94
CA TYR A 105 19.32 -11.01 -11.82
C TYR A 105 20.28 -11.69 -10.85
N GLU A 106 21.22 -12.48 -11.38
CA GLU A 106 22.21 -13.23 -10.60
C GLU A 106 23.15 -12.29 -9.83
N GLN A 107 23.60 -11.20 -10.45
CA GLN A 107 24.47 -10.21 -9.81
C GLN A 107 23.76 -9.49 -8.66
N ILE A 108 22.45 -9.21 -8.81
CA ILE A 108 21.66 -8.57 -7.76
C ILE A 108 21.43 -9.56 -6.60
N ILE A 109 21.13 -10.82 -6.90
CA ILE A 109 20.99 -11.84 -5.85
C ILE A 109 22.29 -11.98 -5.05
N ASP A 110 23.44 -12.00 -5.72
CA ASP A 110 24.75 -12.08 -5.08
C ASP A 110 25.06 -10.84 -4.22
N GLU A 111 24.76 -9.63 -4.73
CA GLU A 111 24.91 -8.37 -3.96
C GLU A 111 24.09 -8.36 -2.65
N PHE A 112 22.99 -9.08 -2.62
CA PHE A 112 22.13 -9.23 -1.43
C PHE A 112 22.38 -10.54 -0.64
N ASP A 113 23.52 -11.24 -0.86
CA ASP A 113 23.90 -12.49 -0.18
C ASP A 113 22.81 -13.56 -0.21
N ASP A 114 22.08 -13.74 -1.29
CA ASP A 114 20.91 -14.62 -1.41
C ASP A 114 19.77 -14.35 -0.38
N LYS A 115 19.76 -13.18 0.26
CA LYS A 115 18.81 -12.84 1.33
C LYS A 115 17.55 -12.13 0.84
N LEU A 116 17.20 -12.27 -0.42
CA LEU A 116 15.94 -11.72 -0.94
C LEU A 116 14.76 -12.64 -0.64
N SER A 117 13.70 -12.09 -0.02
CA SER A 117 12.45 -12.82 0.15
C SER A 117 11.79 -13.14 -1.20
N ARG A 118 10.82 -14.06 -1.22
CA ARG A 118 10.04 -14.37 -2.44
C ARG A 118 9.36 -13.12 -3.02
N GLY A 119 8.84 -12.24 -2.17
CA GLY A 119 8.22 -10.97 -2.58
C GLY A 119 9.23 -10.05 -3.25
N ALA A 120 10.39 -9.82 -2.63
CA ALA A 120 11.45 -8.99 -3.19
C ALA A 120 11.99 -9.56 -4.53
N SER A 121 12.14 -10.89 -4.62
CA SER A 121 12.54 -11.56 -5.87
C SER A 121 11.50 -11.40 -6.98
N SER A 122 10.22 -11.37 -6.66
CA SER A 122 9.15 -11.11 -7.64
C SER A 122 9.20 -9.66 -8.13
N VAL A 123 9.38 -8.70 -7.23
CA VAL A 123 9.57 -7.28 -7.58
C VAL A 123 10.79 -7.11 -8.48
N LEU A 124 11.92 -7.72 -8.15
CA LEU A 124 13.15 -7.67 -8.96
C LEU A 124 12.91 -8.17 -10.39
N ARG A 125 12.20 -9.30 -10.56
CA ARG A 125 11.86 -9.83 -11.90
C ARG A 125 11.01 -8.85 -12.71
N ILE A 126 10.05 -8.18 -12.07
CA ILE A 126 9.20 -7.18 -12.72
C ILE A 126 10.03 -5.97 -13.16
N LEU A 127 10.91 -5.46 -12.31
CA LEU A 127 11.80 -4.34 -12.61
C LEU A 127 12.73 -4.65 -13.78
N LEU A 128 13.34 -5.82 -13.80
CA LEU A 128 14.20 -6.27 -14.90
C LEU A 128 13.43 -6.45 -16.21
N ALA A 129 12.21 -6.98 -16.15
CA ALA A 129 11.34 -7.10 -17.33
C ALA A 129 10.94 -5.74 -17.89
N LYS A 130 10.63 -4.76 -17.04
CA LYS A 130 10.33 -3.38 -17.42
C LYS A 130 11.52 -2.74 -18.13
N ARG A 131 12.71 -2.82 -17.55
CA ARG A 131 13.95 -2.29 -18.16
C ARG A 131 14.25 -2.89 -19.53
N ARG A 132 14.01 -4.22 -19.72
CA ARG A 132 14.21 -4.86 -21.03
C ARG A 132 13.29 -4.29 -22.11
N ARG A 133 12.06 -3.89 -21.76
CA ARG A 133 11.10 -3.28 -22.69
C ARG A 133 11.45 -1.83 -23.04
N GLU A 134 12.04 -1.09 -22.09
CA GLU A 134 12.45 0.30 -22.29
C GLU A 134 13.73 0.43 -23.15
N ASN A 135 14.53 -0.64 -23.22
CA ASN A 135 15.77 -0.70 -23.99
C ASN A 135 15.61 -1.34 -25.40
N GLN A 136 14.37 -1.66 -25.80
CA GLN A 136 14.00 -2.14 -27.15
C GLN A 136 13.28 -1.06 -27.94
#